data_af118bade2c148d64e74c860e68604ab
#
_entry.id   af118bade2c148d64e74c860e68604ab
#
_cell.length_a   1.000
_cell.length_b   1.000
_cell.length_c   1.000
_cell.angle_alpha   90.00
_cell.angle_beta   90.00
_cell.angle_gamma   90.00
#
_symmetry.space_group_name_H-M   'P 1'
#
loop_
_entity.id
_entity.type
_entity.pdbx_description
1 polymer ?
#
loop_
_entity_poly.entity_id
_entity_poly.type
_entity_poly.pdbx_seq_one_letter_code
_entity_poly.pdbx_strand_id
1 'polypeptide(L)'
;MRGAAVFGLAVTAGCAGTDRSAKPGPAASGGAAAGGPPAARALKPSAYRLQPMAGNGQQRAPRLRPRVRRKPILRMDGQDRAMVLTFDDGPDPRYTPGILHTLRRHDVRAMFFVCGEMAVDNKDLLREMADDGHLIGNHTWTHPLLPKISRSAMREEIERTCQVVEDAVGEPPAWFRAPYGAWNRNAFQLGAELGMEPLAWTVDTLDWTEPGARTIIRRVRAGAAPGVVVLSHDAGGDRSQSVDALRTYLPELLDSGYRITVPSAHGI
;
A
#
# COMPACT_ATOMS: atom_id res chain seq x y z
N MET A 1 -8.91 35.27 -40.63
CA MET A 1 -10.33 35.10 -40.98
C MET A 1 -10.89 34.24 -39.89
N ARG A 2 -11.51 34.84 -38.84
CA ARG A 2 -12.97 35.05 -38.63
C ARG A 2 -13.71 33.70 -38.74
N GLY A 3 -14.26 33.19 -37.66
CA GLY A 3 -15.55 33.41 -37.13
C GLY A 3 -15.82 32.71 -35.81
N ALA A 4 -16.28 33.52 -34.90
CA ALA A 4 -16.92 33.15 -33.63
C ALA A 4 -18.41 32.89 -33.87
N ALA A 5 -19.01 32.02 -33.09
CA ALA A 5 -20.45 32.00 -32.89
C ALA A 5 -20.78 31.66 -31.44
N VAL A 6 -21.35 32.62 -30.78
CA VAL A 6 -22.00 32.63 -29.46
C VAL A 6 -23.52 32.59 -29.68
N PHE A 7 -24.25 31.77 -28.92
CA PHE A 7 -25.67 31.90 -28.58
C PHE A 7 -25.88 31.03 -27.33
N GLY A 8 -26.34 31.45 -26.22
CA GLY A 8 -27.34 32.46 -25.87
C GLY A 8 -28.51 31.79 -25.12
N LEU A 9 -28.62 32.07 -23.86
CA LEU A 9 -29.70 32.07 -22.86
C LEU A 9 -31.06 31.42 -23.20
N ALA A 10 -31.66 30.74 -22.20
CA ALA A 10 -32.95 31.16 -21.65
C ALA A 10 -33.25 30.52 -20.30
N VAL A 11 -33.58 31.37 -19.37
CA VAL A 11 -34.15 31.19 -18.03
C VAL A 11 -35.66 31.07 -18.17
N THR A 12 -36.35 30.22 -17.41
CA THR A 12 -37.69 30.51 -16.93
C THR A 12 -37.95 29.90 -15.56
N ALA A 13 -38.36 30.76 -14.66
CA ALA A 13 -38.89 30.55 -13.32
C ALA A 13 -40.41 30.30 -13.38
N GLY A 14 -40.95 29.72 -12.32
CA GLY A 14 -42.39 29.65 -12.05
C GLY A 14 -42.64 28.87 -10.78
N CYS A 15 -42.85 29.46 -9.83
CA CYS A 15 -43.69 29.92 -8.74
C CYS A 15 -44.93 29.08 -8.40
N ALA A 16 -45.02 28.86 -7.07
CA ALA A 16 -46.13 29.09 -6.14
C ALA A 16 -47.25 28.05 -6.00
N GLY A 17 -47.43 27.58 -4.81
CA GLY A 17 -48.37 27.98 -3.77
C GLY A 17 -49.44 26.90 -3.62
N THR A 18 -49.93 26.49 -2.52
CA THR A 18 -50.70 27.16 -1.48
C THR A 18 -50.99 26.22 -0.31
N ASP A 19 -50.85 26.79 0.81
CA ASP A 19 -51.43 26.61 2.14
C ASP A 19 -52.86 26.07 2.18
N ARG A 20 -53.21 25.19 3.14
CA ARG A 20 -54.48 25.18 3.86
C ARG A 20 -54.41 24.40 5.16
N SER A 21 -54.48 25.16 6.23
CA SER A 21 -54.84 24.79 7.58
C SER A 21 -56.34 24.37 7.70
N ALA A 22 -56.60 23.45 8.59
CA ALA A 22 -57.87 23.36 9.31
C ALA A 22 -57.70 22.67 10.67
N LYS A 23 -58.05 23.38 11.71
CA LYS A 23 -58.38 22.95 13.09
C LYS A 23 -59.90 23.04 13.26
N PRO A 24 -60.50 22.73 14.47
CA PRO A 24 -60.47 21.54 15.35
C PRO A 24 -61.89 21.11 15.83
N GLY A 25 -61.93 20.03 16.61
CA GLY A 25 -62.76 19.81 17.80
C GLY A 25 -64.04 18.98 17.65
N PRO A 26 -64.81 18.62 18.72
CA PRO A 26 -64.38 18.50 20.10
C PRO A 26 -64.76 17.14 20.76
N ALA A 27 -64.39 17.01 22.00
CA ALA A 27 -64.59 16.10 23.08
C ALA A 27 -65.82 15.19 23.13
N ALA A 28 -65.66 13.98 23.64
CA ALA A 28 -66.61 13.31 24.54
C ALA A 28 -65.89 12.43 25.55
N SER A 29 -66.30 12.59 26.79
CA SER A 29 -65.89 11.99 28.05
C SER A 29 -66.27 10.52 28.16
N GLY A 30 -65.43 9.71 28.84
CA GLY A 30 -65.81 8.39 29.30
C GLY A 30 -64.68 7.82 30.18
N GLY A 31 -64.88 7.97 31.49
CA GLY A 31 -63.94 7.40 32.49
C GLY A 31 -64.07 5.91 32.66
N ALA A 32 -62.99 5.27 32.98
CA ALA A 32 -62.96 4.04 33.81
C ALA A 32 -61.56 3.78 34.34
N ALA A 33 -61.49 3.74 35.59
CA ALA A 33 -60.70 2.96 36.55
C ALA A 33 -59.25 2.61 36.25
N ALA A 34 -58.41 3.00 37.18
CA ALA A 34 -57.07 2.67 37.51
C ALA A 34 -56.73 1.17 37.47
N GLY A 35 -55.74 0.86 36.70
CA GLY A 35 -54.88 -0.28 36.84
C GLY A 35 -53.43 0.17 36.74
N GLY A 36 -52.78 0.33 37.89
CA GLY A 36 -51.34 0.70 37.91
C GLY A 36 -50.49 -0.40 37.25
N PRO A 37 -49.39 -0.03 36.62
CA PRO A 37 -48.52 -1.01 36.00
C PRO A 37 -47.93 -1.95 37.06
N PRO A 38 -47.78 -3.24 36.76
CA PRO A 38 -47.20 -4.19 37.70
C PRO A 38 -45.78 -3.76 38.03
N ALA A 39 -45.47 -3.76 39.33
CA ALA A 39 -44.15 -3.42 39.84
C ALA A 39 -43.05 -4.22 39.11
N ALA A 40 -42.15 -3.52 38.47
CA ALA A 40 -40.99 -4.11 37.84
C ALA A 40 -40.23 -4.96 38.85
N ARG A 41 -40.28 -6.26 38.66
CA ARG A 41 -39.51 -7.22 39.45
C ARG A 41 -38.05 -6.88 39.30
N ALA A 42 -37.38 -6.41 40.34
CA ALA A 42 -35.97 -6.15 40.36
C ALA A 42 -35.24 -7.41 39.93
N LEU A 43 -34.62 -7.35 38.77
CA LEU A 43 -33.71 -8.41 38.29
C LEU A 43 -32.54 -8.49 39.26
N LYS A 44 -32.30 -9.67 39.81
CA LYS A 44 -31.11 -9.92 40.63
C LYS A 44 -29.88 -9.52 39.84
N PRO A 45 -28.87 -8.87 40.42
CA PRO A 45 -27.64 -8.54 39.72
C PRO A 45 -27.06 -9.84 39.13
N SER A 46 -26.92 -9.91 37.82
CA SER A 46 -26.25 -11.03 37.15
C SER A 46 -24.82 -11.09 37.69
N ALA A 47 -24.40 -12.24 38.20
CA ALA A 47 -23.02 -12.48 38.60
C ALA A 47 -22.04 -12.50 37.40
N TYR A 48 -22.57 -12.42 36.20
CA TYR A 48 -21.78 -12.23 34.98
C TYR A 48 -21.60 -10.72 34.70
N ARG A 49 -20.72 -10.06 35.44
CA ARG A 49 -20.09 -8.86 34.95
C ARG A 49 -19.24 -9.29 33.78
N LEU A 50 -19.66 -8.97 32.56
CA LEU A 50 -18.76 -8.89 31.42
C LEU A 50 -17.73 -7.80 31.78
N GLN A 51 -16.62 -8.20 32.38
CA GLN A 51 -15.45 -7.33 32.40
C GLN A 51 -15.10 -7.15 30.92
N PRO A 52 -14.93 -5.89 30.44
CA PRO A 52 -14.31 -5.71 29.16
C PRO A 52 -13.03 -6.55 29.23
N MET A 53 -12.89 -7.55 28.38
CA MET A 53 -11.59 -8.16 28.15
C MET A 53 -10.71 -6.97 27.76
N ALA A 54 -9.91 -6.48 28.69
CA ALA A 54 -8.77 -5.65 28.37
C ALA A 54 -8.02 -6.54 27.38
N GLY A 55 -8.15 -6.23 26.10
CA GLY A 55 -7.39 -6.91 25.08
C GLY A 55 -5.96 -6.76 25.57
N ASN A 56 -5.35 -7.86 25.97
CA ASN A 56 -3.92 -7.94 26.04
C ASN A 56 -3.49 -7.63 24.61
N GLY A 57 -3.33 -6.33 24.29
CA GLY A 57 -2.60 -5.94 23.14
C GLY A 57 -1.30 -6.70 23.28
N GLN A 58 -1.14 -7.73 22.47
CA GLN A 58 0.13 -8.46 22.43
C GLN A 58 1.16 -7.38 22.27
N GLN A 59 1.92 -7.10 23.34
CA GLN A 59 3.07 -6.24 23.25
C GLN A 59 3.96 -6.93 22.21
N ARG A 60 3.91 -6.41 20.97
CA ARG A 60 4.81 -6.90 19.93
C ARG A 60 6.22 -6.84 20.48
N ALA A 61 6.92 -7.96 20.42
CA ALA A 61 8.33 -7.99 20.80
C ALA A 61 9.05 -6.85 20.06
N PRO A 62 9.90 -6.06 20.73
CA PRO A 62 10.63 -4.98 20.08
C PRO A 62 11.36 -5.54 18.86
N ARG A 63 11.09 -4.98 17.67
CA ARG A 63 11.85 -5.36 16.47
C ARG A 63 13.32 -5.08 16.74
N LEU A 64 14.17 -6.07 16.53
CA LEU A 64 15.61 -5.90 16.58
C LEU A 64 16.00 -4.88 15.51
N ARG A 65 16.65 -3.79 15.91
CA ARG A 65 17.16 -2.82 14.95
C ARG A 65 18.28 -3.45 14.13
N PRO A 66 18.20 -3.40 12.79
CA PRO A 66 19.25 -3.95 11.97
C PRO A 66 20.56 -3.17 12.14
N ARG A 67 21.68 -3.78 11.78
CA ARG A 67 22.96 -3.09 11.79
C ARG A 67 22.97 -1.97 10.75
N VAL A 68 23.59 -0.84 11.07
CA VAL A 68 23.84 0.22 10.10
C VAL A 68 24.82 -0.30 9.04
N ARG A 69 24.31 -0.57 7.85
CA ARG A 69 25.12 -1.01 6.72
C ARG A 69 25.86 0.16 6.06
N ARG A 70 26.90 -0.16 5.28
CA ARG A 70 27.64 0.82 4.46
C ARG A 70 27.36 0.64 2.96
N LYS A 71 26.68 -0.45 2.59
CA LYS A 71 26.24 -0.79 1.24
C LYS A 71 24.88 -1.47 1.34
N PRO A 72 24.01 -1.28 0.35
CA PRO A 72 22.74 -1.99 0.34
C PRO A 72 22.96 -3.48 0.03
N ILE A 73 21.98 -4.30 0.37
CA ILE A 73 21.90 -5.68 -0.06
C ILE A 73 21.58 -5.67 -1.54
N LEU A 74 22.34 -6.40 -2.34
CA LEU A 74 22.17 -6.48 -3.80
C LEU A 74 21.60 -7.82 -4.25
N ARG A 75 21.84 -8.86 -3.45
CA ARG A 75 21.46 -10.26 -3.72
C ARG A 75 21.05 -10.92 -2.42
N MET A 76 20.23 -11.94 -2.55
CA MET A 76 19.86 -12.79 -1.42
C MET A 76 20.80 -14.00 -1.39
N ASP A 77 21.50 -14.19 -0.27
CA ASP A 77 22.43 -15.29 -0.09
C ASP A 77 21.70 -16.62 0.17
N GLY A 78 22.34 -17.75 -0.18
CA GLY A 78 21.88 -19.11 0.16
C GLY A 78 20.59 -19.56 -0.55
N GLN A 79 20.19 -18.91 -1.61
CA GLN A 79 18.93 -19.19 -2.32
C GLN A 79 19.18 -20.01 -3.59
N ASP A 80 19.04 -21.33 -3.51
CA ASP A 80 19.09 -22.23 -4.67
C ASP A 80 18.02 -21.82 -5.71
N ARG A 81 18.47 -21.32 -6.88
CA ARG A 81 17.61 -20.89 -7.99
C ARG A 81 16.42 -19.99 -7.59
N ALA A 82 16.53 -19.29 -6.46
CA ALA A 82 15.51 -18.31 -6.05
C ALA A 82 15.88 -16.92 -6.56
N MET A 83 14.86 -16.14 -6.93
CA MET A 83 14.97 -14.74 -7.35
C MET A 83 13.91 -13.91 -6.59
N VAL A 84 14.19 -12.63 -6.43
CA VAL A 84 13.26 -11.67 -5.84
C VAL A 84 12.80 -10.69 -6.92
N LEU A 85 11.51 -10.59 -7.15
CA LEU A 85 10.93 -9.55 -7.99
C LEU A 85 10.55 -8.35 -7.12
N THR A 86 10.91 -7.15 -7.55
CA THR A 86 10.60 -5.93 -6.82
C THR A 86 10.01 -4.87 -7.75
N PHE A 87 9.06 -4.10 -7.21
CA PHE A 87 8.35 -3.03 -7.90
C PHE A 87 8.45 -1.76 -7.07
N ASP A 88 8.88 -0.65 -7.68
CA ASP A 88 9.10 0.62 -7.03
C ASP A 88 8.06 1.67 -7.46
N ASP A 89 7.98 2.77 -6.70
CA ASP A 89 7.20 4.00 -6.93
C ASP A 89 5.70 3.92 -6.65
N GLY A 90 5.11 2.71 -6.61
CA GLY A 90 3.66 2.52 -6.44
C GLY A 90 3.11 2.81 -5.03
N PRO A 91 1.86 2.42 -4.80
CA PRO A 91 0.94 1.75 -5.74
C PRO A 91 0.25 2.70 -6.72
N ASP A 92 0.03 2.27 -7.95
CA ASP A 92 -0.73 3.01 -8.97
C ASP A 92 -1.96 2.17 -9.40
N PRO A 93 -3.20 2.69 -9.29
CA PRO A 93 -4.41 1.95 -9.63
C PRO A 93 -4.51 1.53 -11.10
N ARG A 94 -3.68 2.11 -11.98
CA ARG A 94 -3.63 1.73 -13.39
C ARG A 94 -2.80 0.47 -13.66
N TYR A 95 -1.74 0.24 -12.87
CA TYR A 95 -0.73 -0.78 -13.18
C TYR A 95 -0.58 -1.83 -12.09
N THR A 96 -0.59 -1.42 -10.81
CA THR A 96 -0.41 -2.33 -9.66
C THR A 96 -1.40 -3.50 -9.67
N PRO A 97 -2.71 -3.31 -9.96
CA PRO A 97 -3.65 -4.44 -10.02
C PRO A 97 -3.29 -5.49 -11.07
N GLY A 98 -2.76 -5.07 -12.22
CA GLY A 98 -2.31 -5.98 -13.29
C GLY A 98 -1.11 -6.83 -12.87
N ILE A 99 -0.20 -6.25 -12.09
CA ILE A 99 0.95 -6.94 -11.50
C ILE A 99 0.48 -7.93 -10.44
N LEU A 100 -0.34 -7.50 -9.47
CA LEU A 100 -0.90 -8.37 -8.41
C LEU A 100 -1.67 -9.55 -9.01
N HIS A 101 -2.51 -9.30 -10.02
CA HIS A 101 -3.21 -10.37 -10.72
C HIS A 101 -2.25 -11.40 -11.32
N THR A 102 -1.16 -10.96 -11.93
CA THR A 102 -0.18 -11.86 -12.55
C THR A 102 0.56 -12.68 -11.48
N LEU A 103 1.01 -12.05 -10.39
CA LEU A 103 1.68 -12.72 -9.29
C LEU A 103 0.76 -13.76 -8.63
N ARG A 104 -0.49 -13.42 -8.37
CA ARG A 104 -1.51 -14.31 -7.78
C ARG A 104 -1.79 -15.53 -8.65
N ARG A 105 -1.87 -15.35 -9.97
CA ARG A 105 -2.08 -16.47 -10.91
C ARG A 105 -0.98 -17.53 -10.85
N HIS A 106 0.21 -17.16 -10.45
CA HIS A 106 1.38 -18.04 -10.37
C HIS A 106 1.76 -18.41 -8.93
N ASP A 107 0.96 -18.00 -7.95
CA ASP A 107 1.19 -18.24 -6.51
C ASP A 107 2.60 -17.81 -6.08
N VAL A 108 3.04 -16.64 -6.51
CA VAL A 108 4.36 -16.08 -6.17
C VAL A 108 4.23 -14.76 -5.42
N ARG A 109 5.21 -14.50 -4.56
CA ARG A 109 5.30 -13.29 -3.75
C ARG A 109 6.40 -12.38 -4.28
N ALA A 110 6.18 -11.07 -4.19
CA ALA A 110 7.11 -10.04 -4.61
C ALA A 110 7.28 -8.98 -3.51
N MET A 111 8.14 -8.00 -3.73
CA MET A 111 8.28 -6.84 -2.85
C MET A 111 7.85 -5.58 -3.59
N PHE A 112 7.16 -4.69 -2.89
CA PHE A 112 6.74 -3.39 -3.39
C PHE A 112 7.37 -2.30 -2.52
N PHE A 113 8.22 -1.47 -3.09
CA PHE A 113 8.81 -0.31 -2.41
C PHE A 113 7.96 0.93 -2.74
N VAL A 114 7.09 1.28 -1.81
CA VAL A 114 6.03 2.25 -2.05
C VAL A 114 6.46 3.67 -1.72
N CYS A 115 6.08 4.63 -2.57
CA CYS A 115 6.12 6.05 -2.26
C CYS A 115 4.92 6.45 -1.40
N GLY A 116 5.16 7.19 -0.33
CA GLY A 116 4.12 7.52 0.65
C GLY A 116 2.96 8.32 0.05
N GLU A 117 3.24 9.26 -0.86
CA GLU A 117 2.20 10.04 -1.55
C GLU A 117 1.28 9.17 -2.43
N MET A 118 1.81 8.11 -3.03
CA MET A 118 1.00 7.14 -3.77
C MET A 118 0.24 6.21 -2.82
N ALA A 119 0.88 5.81 -1.72
CA ALA A 119 0.33 4.90 -0.73
C ALA A 119 -0.85 5.49 0.04
N VAL A 120 -0.83 6.77 0.39
CA VAL A 120 -1.89 7.42 1.18
C VAL A 120 -3.23 7.42 0.45
N ASP A 121 -3.22 7.59 -0.88
CA ASP A 121 -4.42 7.61 -1.71
C ASP A 121 -4.89 6.22 -2.15
N ASN A 122 -4.04 5.19 -1.99
CA ASN A 122 -4.28 3.83 -2.46
C ASN A 122 -4.10 2.76 -1.36
N LYS A 123 -4.57 3.05 -0.15
CA LYS A 123 -4.45 2.12 1.01
C LYS A 123 -5.08 0.76 0.77
N ASP A 124 -6.09 0.69 -0.09
CA ASP A 124 -6.73 -0.59 -0.42
C ASP A 124 -5.80 -1.49 -1.22
N LEU A 125 -4.97 -0.93 -2.11
CA LEU A 125 -3.93 -1.67 -2.81
C LEU A 125 -2.82 -2.14 -1.86
N LEU A 126 -2.46 -1.35 -0.83
CA LEU A 126 -1.53 -1.81 0.21
C LEU A 126 -2.07 -3.03 0.96
N ARG A 127 -3.36 -3.02 1.30
CA ARG A 127 -4.01 -4.17 1.96
C ARG A 127 -4.03 -5.38 1.04
N GLU A 128 -4.38 -5.20 -0.24
CA GLU A 128 -4.35 -6.27 -1.23
C GLU A 128 -2.96 -6.88 -1.37
N MET A 129 -1.90 -6.06 -1.43
CA MET A 129 -0.52 -6.54 -1.42
C MET A 129 -0.21 -7.39 -0.17
N ALA A 130 -0.60 -6.92 1.01
CA ALA A 130 -0.35 -7.61 2.27
C ALA A 130 -1.15 -8.92 2.39
N ASP A 131 -2.42 -8.91 1.99
CA ASP A 131 -3.32 -10.07 1.99
C ASP A 131 -2.83 -11.18 1.04
N ASP A 132 -2.22 -10.81 -0.09
CA ASP A 132 -1.55 -11.73 -1.01
C ASP A 132 -0.16 -12.20 -0.50
N GLY A 133 0.29 -11.68 0.64
CA GLY A 133 1.56 -12.05 1.27
C GLY A 133 2.80 -11.42 0.63
N HIS A 134 2.63 -10.35 -0.13
CA HIS A 134 3.76 -9.56 -0.63
C HIS A 134 4.39 -8.74 0.51
N LEU A 135 5.67 -8.39 0.36
CA LEU A 135 6.33 -7.49 1.30
C LEU A 135 6.22 -6.04 0.81
N ILE A 136 5.85 -5.16 1.72
CA ILE A 136 5.81 -3.72 1.46
C ILE A 136 7.05 -3.09 2.08
N GLY A 137 7.86 -2.44 1.26
CA GLY A 137 9.03 -1.67 1.64
C GLY A 137 8.79 -0.17 1.52
N ASN A 138 9.68 0.61 2.11
CA ASN A 138 9.65 2.07 2.09
C ASN A 138 10.50 2.61 0.94
N HIS A 139 9.93 3.53 0.13
CA HIS A 139 10.62 4.23 -0.95
C HIS A 139 10.59 5.75 -0.79
N THR A 140 10.52 6.25 0.47
CA THR A 140 10.32 7.66 0.83
C THR A 140 8.91 8.19 0.52
N TRP A 141 8.63 9.45 0.84
CA TRP A 141 7.31 10.04 0.62
C TRP A 141 7.15 10.56 -0.81
N THR A 142 8.04 11.49 -1.25
CA THR A 142 7.97 12.18 -2.56
C THR A 142 9.07 11.74 -3.53
N HIS A 143 9.77 10.63 -3.27
CA HIS A 143 10.85 10.13 -4.12
C HIS A 143 12.00 11.14 -4.34
N PRO A 144 12.54 11.83 -3.30
CA PRO A 144 13.58 12.83 -3.48
C PRO A 144 14.97 12.20 -3.66
N LEU A 145 15.88 12.94 -4.29
CA LEU A 145 17.29 12.56 -4.33
C LEU A 145 17.94 12.76 -2.96
N LEU A 146 17.96 11.70 -2.13
CA LEU A 146 18.33 11.73 -0.71
C LEU A 146 19.65 12.47 -0.40
N PRO A 147 20.75 12.30 -1.18
CA PRO A 147 21.99 13.06 -0.94
C PRO A 147 21.88 14.58 -1.06
N LYS A 148 20.77 15.10 -1.61
CA LYS A 148 20.54 16.52 -1.85
C LYS A 148 19.66 17.19 -0.78
N ILE A 149 19.08 16.42 0.13
CA ILE A 149 18.22 16.95 1.19
C ILE A 149 18.88 16.82 2.58
N SER A 150 18.40 17.61 3.55
CA SER A 150 18.89 17.55 4.92
C SER A 150 18.52 16.20 5.58
N ARG A 151 19.26 15.83 6.66
CA ARG A 151 18.94 14.63 7.45
C ARG A 151 17.54 14.70 8.06
N SER A 152 17.08 15.89 8.48
CA SER A 152 15.72 16.06 9.02
C SER A 152 14.64 15.86 7.97
N ALA A 153 14.80 16.45 6.78
CA ALA A 153 13.89 16.22 5.67
C ALA A 153 13.87 14.75 5.22
N MET A 154 15.06 14.11 5.16
CA MET A 154 15.15 12.67 4.84
C MET A 154 14.41 11.81 5.88
N ARG A 155 14.51 12.15 7.18
CA ARG A 155 13.78 11.46 8.24
C ARG A 155 12.27 11.58 8.02
N GLU A 156 11.78 12.80 7.77
CA GLU A 156 10.37 13.06 7.53
C GLU A 156 9.83 12.25 6.33
N GLU A 157 10.57 12.22 5.23
CA GLU A 157 10.27 11.43 4.04
C GLU A 157 10.09 9.94 4.35
N ILE A 158 10.98 9.38 5.16
CA ILE A 158 10.95 7.96 5.51
C ILE A 158 9.88 7.67 6.57
N GLU A 159 9.80 8.48 7.65
CA GLU A 159 8.87 8.24 8.76
C GLU A 159 7.40 8.34 8.31
N ARG A 160 7.07 9.34 7.49
CA ARG A 160 5.70 9.48 6.96
C ARG A 160 5.28 8.27 6.13
N THR A 161 6.18 7.71 5.34
CA THR A 161 5.91 6.50 4.55
C THR A 161 5.78 5.27 5.46
N CYS A 162 6.61 5.14 6.50
CA CYS A 162 6.42 4.08 7.49
C CYS A 162 5.04 4.16 8.14
N GLN A 163 4.59 5.36 8.51
CA GLN A 163 3.31 5.56 9.17
C GLN A 163 2.13 5.17 8.27
N VAL A 164 2.11 5.60 7.00
CA VAL A 164 1.00 5.26 6.10
C VAL A 164 0.92 3.76 5.82
N VAL A 165 2.07 3.08 5.72
CA VAL A 165 2.11 1.62 5.56
C VAL A 165 1.58 0.94 6.83
N GLU A 166 2.07 1.33 8.01
CA GLU A 166 1.61 0.78 9.29
C GLU A 166 0.11 0.99 9.51
N ASP A 167 -0.41 2.18 9.18
CA ASP A 167 -1.85 2.49 9.26
C ASP A 167 -2.69 1.62 8.32
N ALA A 168 -2.14 1.24 7.17
CA ALA A 168 -2.87 0.46 6.17
C ALA A 168 -2.86 -1.04 6.47
N VAL A 169 -1.71 -1.60 6.87
CA VAL A 169 -1.50 -3.05 6.97
C VAL A 169 -1.17 -3.55 8.38
N GLY A 170 -1.11 -2.63 9.35
CA GLY A 170 -0.95 -2.95 10.77
C GLY A 170 0.50 -3.17 11.21
N GLU A 171 1.49 -3.03 10.32
CA GLU A 171 2.90 -3.12 10.66
C GLU A 171 3.76 -2.20 9.78
N PRO A 172 4.82 -1.57 10.34
CA PRO A 172 5.72 -0.75 9.56
C PRO A 172 6.58 -1.61 8.64
N PRO A 173 7.09 -1.05 7.51
CA PRO A 173 7.97 -1.76 6.62
C PRO A 173 9.28 -2.21 7.31
N ALA A 174 9.81 -3.36 6.91
CA ALA A 174 11.12 -3.86 7.37
C ALA A 174 12.23 -3.66 6.33
N TRP A 175 11.89 -3.11 5.17
CA TRP A 175 12.79 -2.92 4.04
C TRP A 175 12.72 -1.49 3.53
N PHE A 176 13.88 -0.97 3.13
CA PHE A 176 14.01 0.38 2.61
C PHE A 176 14.82 0.37 1.31
N ARG A 177 14.37 1.12 0.32
CA ARG A 177 15.12 1.39 -0.91
C ARG A 177 15.23 2.88 -1.12
N ALA A 178 16.47 3.37 -1.29
CA ALA A 178 16.71 4.77 -1.58
C ALA A 178 16.32 5.08 -3.02
N PRO A 179 15.55 6.16 -3.27
CA PRO A 179 15.27 6.65 -4.60
C PRO A 179 16.51 6.77 -5.48
N TYR A 180 16.38 6.40 -6.75
CA TYR A 180 17.49 6.38 -7.74
C TYR A 180 18.66 5.46 -7.36
N GLY A 181 18.55 4.60 -6.34
CA GLY A 181 19.69 3.90 -5.78
C GLY A 181 20.74 4.84 -5.16
N ALA A 182 20.35 6.07 -4.82
CA ALA A 182 21.25 7.13 -4.35
C ALA A 182 21.38 7.10 -2.81
N TRP A 183 22.28 6.28 -2.34
CA TRP A 183 22.57 6.08 -0.94
C TRP A 183 23.57 7.08 -0.38
N ASN A 184 23.42 7.47 0.88
CA ASN A 184 24.44 8.14 1.66
C ASN A 184 24.42 7.61 3.11
N ARG A 185 25.37 8.07 3.94
CA ARG A 185 25.49 7.63 5.34
C ARG A 185 24.18 7.84 6.13
N ASN A 186 23.52 8.99 5.91
CA ASN A 186 22.27 9.31 6.61
C ASN A 186 21.14 8.35 6.25
N ALA A 187 21.01 7.98 4.97
CA ALA A 187 20.01 7.02 4.51
C ALA A 187 20.17 5.64 5.19
N PHE A 188 21.40 5.11 5.27
CA PHE A 188 21.67 3.87 5.98
C PHE A 188 21.38 3.96 7.48
N GLN A 189 21.76 5.07 8.11
CA GLN A 189 21.51 5.28 9.55
C GLN A 189 20.02 5.36 9.84
N LEU A 190 19.28 6.19 9.09
CA LEU A 190 17.85 6.38 9.29
C LEU A 190 17.05 5.09 8.99
N GLY A 191 17.38 4.37 7.92
CA GLY A 191 16.77 3.07 7.65
C GLY A 191 16.92 2.11 8.83
N ALA A 192 18.16 1.97 9.37
CA ALA A 192 18.43 1.11 10.51
C ALA A 192 17.78 1.61 11.82
N GLU A 193 17.76 2.93 12.07
CA GLU A 193 17.08 3.54 13.24
C GLU A 193 15.57 3.22 13.23
N LEU A 194 14.97 3.15 12.04
CA LEU A 194 13.56 2.85 11.83
C LEU A 194 13.27 1.35 11.63
N GLY A 195 14.27 0.49 11.81
CA GLY A 195 14.10 -0.96 11.79
C GLY A 195 14.12 -1.60 10.41
N MET A 196 14.65 -0.91 9.39
CA MET A 196 14.64 -1.37 8.00
C MET A 196 16.02 -1.75 7.48
N GLU A 197 16.08 -2.85 6.73
CA GLU A 197 17.26 -3.26 5.95
C GLU A 197 17.27 -2.59 4.58
N PRO A 198 18.44 -2.12 4.10
CA PRO A 198 18.55 -1.46 2.80
C PRO A 198 18.67 -2.51 1.68
N LEU A 199 17.73 -2.53 0.73
CA LEU A 199 17.75 -3.41 -0.43
C LEU A 199 17.88 -2.60 -1.72
N ALA A 200 18.84 -2.96 -2.56
CA ALA A 200 18.95 -2.49 -3.94
C ALA A 200 18.66 -3.66 -4.91
N TRP A 201 19.33 -3.73 -6.03
CA TRP A 201 19.07 -4.72 -7.10
C TRP A 201 20.36 -5.11 -7.82
N THR A 202 20.27 -6.19 -8.57
CA THR A 202 21.32 -6.66 -9.48
C THR A 202 20.89 -6.69 -10.94
N VAL A 203 19.58 -6.78 -11.18
CA VAL A 203 19.00 -6.69 -12.52
C VAL A 203 18.08 -5.48 -12.57
N ASP A 204 18.43 -4.54 -13.43
CA ASP A 204 17.60 -3.38 -13.72
C ASP A 204 16.87 -3.61 -15.05
N THR A 205 15.56 -3.61 -15.03
CA THR A 205 14.74 -3.74 -16.24
C THR A 205 14.82 -2.49 -17.11
N LEU A 206 15.18 -1.34 -16.51
CA LEU A 206 15.11 -0.02 -17.12
C LEU A 206 13.74 0.25 -17.75
N ASP A 207 12.68 -0.27 -17.15
CA ASP A 207 11.31 -0.13 -17.63
C ASP A 207 10.81 1.31 -17.55
N TRP A 208 11.38 2.10 -16.64
CA TRP A 208 11.13 3.54 -16.53
C TRP A 208 11.52 4.34 -17.80
N THR A 209 12.37 3.77 -18.66
CA THR A 209 12.73 4.36 -19.97
C THR A 209 11.77 3.99 -21.10
N GLU A 210 10.71 3.24 -20.80
CA GLU A 210 9.69 2.77 -21.74
C GLU A 210 10.29 2.03 -22.98
N PRO A 211 11.19 1.03 -22.78
CA PRO A 211 11.97 0.41 -23.87
C PRO A 211 11.18 -0.67 -24.62
N GLY A 212 9.91 -0.86 -24.30
CA GLY A 212 9.04 -1.94 -24.80
C GLY A 212 9.16 -3.25 -24.02
N ALA A 213 8.03 -3.97 -23.87
CA ALA A 213 7.94 -5.20 -23.08
C ALA A 213 9.01 -6.24 -23.48
N ARG A 214 9.28 -6.42 -24.79
CA ARG A 214 10.30 -7.36 -25.29
C ARG A 214 11.71 -7.05 -24.76
N THR A 215 12.04 -5.78 -24.59
CA THR A 215 13.35 -5.38 -24.05
C THR A 215 13.45 -5.66 -22.56
N ILE A 216 12.39 -5.41 -21.80
CA ILE A 216 12.28 -5.75 -20.39
C ILE A 216 12.46 -7.26 -20.19
N ILE A 217 11.70 -8.08 -20.93
CA ILE A 217 11.78 -9.55 -20.89
C ILE A 217 13.22 -10.03 -21.16
N ARG A 218 13.86 -9.50 -22.20
CA ARG A 218 15.25 -9.88 -22.54
C ARG A 218 16.21 -9.54 -21.40
N ARG A 219 16.09 -8.39 -20.74
CA ARG A 219 16.94 -7.98 -19.61
C ARG A 219 16.77 -8.89 -18.41
N VAL A 220 15.53 -9.22 -18.06
CA VAL A 220 15.23 -10.15 -16.95
C VAL A 220 15.81 -11.54 -17.24
N ARG A 221 15.58 -12.08 -18.44
CA ARG A 221 16.13 -13.39 -18.84
C ARG A 221 17.66 -13.42 -18.81
N ALA A 222 18.31 -12.39 -19.34
CA ALA A 222 19.77 -12.31 -19.39
C ALA A 222 20.40 -12.17 -18.01
N GLY A 223 19.68 -11.54 -17.06
CA GLY A 223 20.15 -11.35 -15.68
C GLY A 223 19.73 -12.45 -14.71
N ALA A 224 18.90 -13.42 -15.14
CA ALA A 224 18.35 -14.43 -14.24
C ALA A 224 19.47 -15.32 -13.67
N ALA A 225 19.59 -15.33 -12.35
CA ALA A 225 20.54 -16.15 -11.60
C ALA A 225 20.09 -16.30 -10.14
N PRO A 226 20.58 -17.32 -9.40
CA PRO A 226 20.25 -17.48 -7.98
C PRO A 226 20.55 -16.23 -7.15
N GLY A 227 19.62 -15.86 -6.28
CA GLY A 227 19.72 -14.71 -5.37
C GLY A 227 19.53 -13.33 -6.00
N VAL A 228 19.26 -13.25 -7.30
CA VAL A 228 19.07 -11.97 -8.01
C VAL A 228 17.85 -11.23 -7.49
N VAL A 229 18.01 -9.92 -7.31
CA VAL A 229 16.93 -8.96 -7.08
C VAL A 229 16.69 -8.19 -8.38
N VAL A 230 15.48 -8.27 -8.90
CA VAL A 230 15.05 -7.60 -10.12
C VAL A 230 14.32 -6.32 -9.77
N LEU A 231 14.77 -5.19 -10.32
CA LEU A 231 14.08 -3.90 -10.26
C LEU A 231 13.13 -3.75 -11.44
N SER A 232 11.89 -3.48 -11.12
CA SER A 232 10.84 -2.97 -12.02
C SER A 232 10.08 -1.87 -11.29
N HIS A 233 9.10 -1.24 -11.96
CA HIS A 233 8.29 -0.19 -11.38
C HIS A 233 6.80 -0.45 -11.64
N ASP A 234 5.95 -0.07 -10.68
CA ASP A 234 4.49 -0.14 -10.81
C ASP A 234 3.81 1.25 -10.81
N ALA A 235 4.64 2.33 -10.75
CA ALA A 235 4.19 3.71 -10.90
C ALA A 235 5.29 4.61 -11.51
N GLY A 236 5.14 5.93 -11.42
CA GLY A 236 6.14 6.90 -11.87
C GLY A 236 6.19 7.08 -13.40
N GLY A 237 5.11 6.78 -14.13
CA GLY A 237 5.00 6.95 -15.60
C GLY A 237 4.08 5.89 -16.23
N ASP A 238 4.23 5.64 -17.53
CA ASP A 238 3.52 4.52 -18.17
C ASP A 238 4.25 3.19 -17.87
N ARG A 239 3.55 2.30 -17.16
CA ARG A 239 4.04 0.96 -16.77
C ARG A 239 3.28 -0.17 -17.44
N SER A 240 2.48 0.12 -18.47
CA SER A 240 1.75 -0.89 -19.23
C SER A 240 2.67 -2.00 -19.74
N GLN A 241 3.84 -1.62 -20.27
CA GLN A 241 4.85 -2.54 -20.75
C GLN A 241 5.54 -3.36 -19.64
N SER A 242 5.62 -2.83 -18.41
CA SER A 242 6.12 -3.58 -17.24
C SER A 242 5.14 -4.69 -16.86
N VAL A 243 3.83 -4.36 -16.85
CA VAL A 243 2.74 -5.33 -16.64
C VAL A 243 2.76 -6.41 -17.71
N ASP A 244 2.88 -6.04 -18.99
CA ASP A 244 2.89 -6.99 -20.11
C ASP A 244 4.17 -7.86 -20.10
N ALA A 245 5.30 -7.29 -19.75
CA ALA A 245 6.54 -8.03 -19.64
C ALA A 245 6.47 -9.09 -18.52
N LEU A 246 5.92 -8.72 -17.34
CA LEU A 246 5.75 -9.64 -16.22
C LEU A 246 4.91 -10.86 -16.61
N ARG A 247 3.80 -10.66 -17.32
CA ARG A 247 2.93 -11.74 -17.80
C ARG A 247 3.67 -12.78 -18.64
N THR A 248 4.76 -12.36 -19.29
CA THR A 248 5.57 -13.22 -20.16
C THR A 248 6.76 -13.83 -19.42
N TYR A 249 7.59 -13.01 -18.76
CA TYR A 249 8.83 -13.53 -18.19
C TYR A 249 8.62 -14.35 -16.91
N LEU A 250 7.55 -14.07 -16.14
CA LEU A 250 7.31 -14.79 -14.89
C LEU A 250 7.09 -16.30 -15.11
N PRO A 251 6.13 -16.75 -15.94
CA PRO A 251 5.99 -18.19 -16.22
C PRO A 251 7.27 -18.80 -16.81
N GLU A 252 7.97 -18.08 -17.67
CA GLU A 252 9.22 -18.60 -18.26
C GLU A 252 10.33 -18.81 -17.23
N LEU A 253 10.45 -17.93 -16.21
CA LEU A 253 11.38 -18.14 -15.11
C LEU A 253 11.00 -19.36 -14.29
N LEU A 254 9.71 -19.54 -13.98
CA LEU A 254 9.20 -20.69 -13.24
C LEU A 254 9.44 -21.99 -14.01
N ASP A 255 9.13 -22.04 -15.30
CA ASP A 255 9.35 -23.19 -16.19
C ASP A 255 10.86 -23.51 -16.31
N SER A 256 11.73 -22.49 -16.21
CA SER A 256 13.17 -22.66 -16.18
C SER A 256 13.69 -23.14 -14.81
N GLY A 257 12.79 -23.41 -13.85
CA GLY A 257 13.09 -23.91 -12.53
C GLY A 257 13.58 -22.86 -11.52
N TYR A 258 13.36 -21.57 -11.79
CA TYR A 258 13.53 -20.53 -10.77
C TYR A 258 12.33 -20.49 -9.83
N ARG A 259 12.59 -20.20 -8.57
CA ARG A 259 11.56 -19.90 -7.58
C ARG A 259 11.53 -18.39 -7.36
N ILE A 260 10.36 -17.79 -7.42
CA ILE A 260 10.20 -16.39 -7.02
C ILE A 260 9.81 -16.37 -5.55
N THR A 261 10.57 -15.64 -4.75
CA THR A 261 10.42 -15.61 -3.29
C THR A 261 10.67 -14.20 -2.75
N VAL A 262 10.38 -14.00 -1.50
CA VAL A 262 10.71 -12.79 -0.75
C VAL A 262 11.60 -13.15 0.44
N PRO A 263 12.47 -12.23 0.90
CA PRO A 263 13.22 -12.42 2.13
C PRO A 263 12.29 -12.50 3.34
N SER A 264 12.85 -12.82 4.51
CA SER A 264 12.08 -12.76 5.76
C SER A 264 11.46 -11.36 5.96
N ALA A 265 10.22 -11.29 6.42
CA ALA A 265 9.55 -10.03 6.76
C ALA A 265 10.30 -9.23 7.83
N HIS A 266 11.14 -9.88 8.62
CA HIS A 266 11.90 -9.28 9.72
C HIS A 266 13.37 -8.95 9.33
N GLY A 267 13.69 -8.96 8.04
CA GLY A 267 15.04 -8.75 7.54
C GLY A 267 15.87 -10.03 7.46
N ILE A 268 17.18 -9.87 7.43
CA ILE A 268 18.17 -10.97 7.30
C ILE A 268 18.85 -11.20 8.63
#